data_ac3e51986c33ad6a83e227c2ae82a991
#
_entry.id   ac3e51986c33ad6a83e227c2ae82a991
#
_cell.length_a   1.000
_cell.length_b   1.000
_cell.length_c   1.000
_cell.angle_alpha   90.00
_cell.angle_beta   90.00
_cell.angle_gamma   90.00
#
_symmetry.space_group_name_H-M   'P 1'
#
loop_
_entity.id
_entity.type
_entity.pdbx_description
1 polymer ?
#
loop_
_entity_poly.entity_id
_entity_poly.type
_entity_poly.pdbx_seq_one_letter_code
_entity_poly.pdbx_strand_id
1 'polypeptide(L)'
;MTDPAGSAATAAPAPTDPAEVLAVYRSRREQMVVLPQGNLALVNTQWISHDADPQPVYGIPGTWSPLEPGVSGLRVRASADDGLRVDGVLVDGEAVVRGRDDPRPSSVVASDTVSAFVIASEEGAYALRVWDAQSEAIRDFGGIDAFPYSEEWVVEADFTPIEGGRAMGFEHLKDDGATKDKIVPGEITFTKDGVDYSLAAFREGRALLLVFSDATSGESTYGVGRFLMVAPSPDGTITLDFNRAYLPPCAFSYNFNCPMPPKQNRFAVPIEAGEKNVLAKDGTLLH
;
A
#
# COMPACT_ATOMS: atom_id res chain seq x y z
N MET A 1 -26.44 49.09 11.36
CA MET A 1 -25.81 48.25 10.34
C MET A 1 -24.34 48.19 10.66
N THR A 2 -23.88 47.19 11.34
CA THR A 2 -22.49 46.93 11.68
C THR A 2 -22.13 45.60 11.08
N ASP A 3 -21.23 45.65 10.12
CA ASP A 3 -20.70 44.53 9.35
C ASP A 3 -19.73 43.72 10.26
N PRO A 4 -19.87 42.40 10.46
CA PRO A 4 -18.85 41.62 11.17
C PRO A 4 -17.77 41.23 10.16
N ALA A 5 -16.63 41.91 10.21
CA ALA A 5 -15.42 41.50 9.53
C ALA A 5 -15.01 40.07 9.94
N GLY A 6 -15.21 39.13 9.05
CA GLY A 6 -14.71 37.78 9.19
C GLY A 6 -13.18 37.77 9.21
N SER A 7 -12.60 37.45 10.35
CA SER A 7 -11.17 37.18 10.48
C SER A 7 -10.81 35.96 9.65
N ALA A 8 -10.21 36.18 8.49
CA ALA A 8 -9.55 35.11 7.75
C ALA A 8 -8.33 34.67 8.58
N ALA A 9 -8.44 33.47 9.18
CA ALA A 9 -7.31 32.83 9.82
C ALA A 9 -6.22 32.62 8.76
N THR A 10 -5.13 33.36 8.86
CA THR A 10 -3.93 33.19 8.04
C THR A 10 -3.37 31.80 8.38
N ALA A 11 -3.37 30.90 7.39
CA ALA A 11 -2.72 29.59 7.55
C ALA A 11 -1.25 29.83 7.93
N ALA A 12 -0.77 29.10 8.94
CA ALA A 12 0.64 29.15 9.31
C ALA A 12 1.51 28.78 8.10
N PRO A 13 2.68 29.43 7.93
CA PRO A 13 3.60 29.07 6.86
C PRO A 13 4.00 27.58 6.97
N ALA A 14 4.20 26.93 5.82
CA ALA A 14 4.63 25.54 5.81
C ALA A 14 6.02 25.42 6.47
N PRO A 15 6.27 24.33 7.23
CA PRO A 15 7.56 24.11 7.87
C PRO A 15 8.67 24.01 6.81
N THR A 16 9.83 24.57 7.12
CA THR A 16 11.04 24.55 6.27
C THR A 16 12.15 23.68 6.86
N ASP A 17 12.11 23.42 8.17
CA ASP A 17 13.02 22.48 8.83
C ASP A 17 12.73 21.05 8.38
N PRO A 18 13.72 20.29 7.89
CA PRO A 18 13.51 18.92 7.39
C PRO A 18 12.87 17.99 8.42
N ALA A 19 13.22 18.10 9.71
CA ALA A 19 12.63 17.27 10.76
C ALA A 19 11.16 17.63 11.01
N GLU A 20 10.78 18.91 10.92
CA GLU A 20 9.38 19.34 11.03
C GLU A 20 8.57 18.89 9.81
N VAL A 21 9.14 18.99 8.59
CA VAL A 21 8.52 18.47 7.36
C VAL A 21 8.28 16.99 7.47
N LEU A 22 9.24 16.23 8.00
CA LEU A 22 9.13 14.79 8.24
C LEU A 22 8.03 14.47 9.27
N ALA A 23 7.94 15.25 10.35
CA ALA A 23 6.89 15.06 11.36
C ALA A 23 5.49 15.23 10.77
N VAL A 24 5.28 16.22 9.90
CA VAL A 24 4.01 16.40 9.16
C VAL A 24 3.74 15.21 8.22
N TYR A 25 4.76 14.72 7.52
CA TYR A 25 4.62 13.53 6.66
C TYR A 25 4.18 12.31 7.47
N ARG A 26 4.82 12.02 8.61
CA ARG A 26 4.51 10.89 9.51
C ARG A 26 3.09 10.98 10.07
N SER A 27 2.69 12.16 10.55
CA SER A 27 1.31 12.38 11.02
C SER A 27 0.27 12.07 9.95
N ARG A 28 0.52 12.46 8.69
CA ARG A 28 -0.37 12.12 7.56
C ARG A 28 -0.39 10.61 7.30
N ARG A 29 0.76 9.94 7.42
CA ARG A 29 0.83 8.48 7.26
C ARG A 29 -0.06 7.78 8.28
N GLU A 30 0.02 8.14 9.57
CA GLU A 30 -0.84 7.56 10.62
C GLU A 30 -2.32 7.82 10.37
N GLN A 31 -2.68 9.01 9.91
CA GLN A 31 -4.06 9.32 9.52
C GLN A 31 -4.55 8.47 8.34
N MET A 32 -3.69 8.21 7.36
CA MET A 32 -4.07 7.44 6.16
C MET A 32 -4.30 5.96 6.46
N VAL A 33 -3.51 5.34 7.35
CA VAL A 33 -3.63 3.90 7.61
C VAL A 33 -4.90 3.51 8.36
N VAL A 34 -5.54 4.47 9.06
CA VAL A 34 -6.81 4.27 9.79
C VAL A 34 -8.05 4.71 9.00
N LEU A 35 -7.91 5.19 7.76
CA LEU A 35 -9.06 5.54 6.93
C LEU A 35 -9.95 4.31 6.68
N PRO A 36 -11.24 4.49 6.31
CA PRO A 36 -12.18 3.38 6.06
C PRO A 36 -11.69 2.34 5.03
N GLN A 37 -10.81 2.74 4.12
CA GLN A 37 -10.10 1.85 3.19
C GLN A 37 -8.57 1.98 3.36
N GLY A 38 -8.12 2.37 4.54
CA GLY A 38 -6.72 2.39 4.94
C GLY A 38 -6.16 0.97 5.16
N ASN A 39 -4.86 0.90 5.37
CA ASN A 39 -4.18 -0.39 5.48
C ASN A 39 -4.67 -1.24 6.65
N LEU A 40 -4.99 -0.62 7.80
CA LEU A 40 -5.50 -1.31 8.99
C LEU A 40 -6.96 -1.75 8.87
N ALA A 41 -7.72 -1.16 7.94
CA ALA A 41 -9.11 -1.51 7.72
C ALA A 41 -9.26 -2.77 6.85
N LEU A 42 -8.23 -3.25 6.14
CA LEU A 42 -8.32 -4.43 5.28
C LEU A 42 -8.40 -5.70 6.13
N VAL A 43 -9.60 -6.30 6.21
CA VAL A 43 -9.87 -7.49 7.03
C VAL A 43 -9.85 -8.79 6.23
N ASN A 44 -9.96 -8.73 4.90
CA ASN A 44 -9.90 -9.92 4.05
C ASN A 44 -9.48 -9.60 2.61
N THR A 45 -8.77 -10.54 1.99
CA THR A 45 -8.57 -10.65 0.54
C THR A 45 -8.74 -12.11 0.18
N GLN A 46 -9.87 -12.46 -0.44
CA GLN A 46 -10.19 -13.84 -0.81
C GLN A 46 -10.26 -13.98 -2.33
N TRP A 47 -9.33 -14.78 -2.87
CA TRP A 47 -9.34 -15.17 -4.27
C TRP A 47 -10.41 -16.23 -4.52
N ILE A 48 -11.14 -16.10 -5.63
CA ILE A 48 -12.20 -17.01 -6.05
C ILE A 48 -11.79 -17.61 -7.39
N SER A 49 -11.55 -18.92 -7.40
CA SER A 49 -11.17 -19.65 -8.61
C SER A 49 -12.30 -19.65 -9.64
N HIS A 50 -11.94 -19.73 -10.92
CA HIS A 50 -12.91 -19.74 -12.04
C HIS A 50 -13.90 -20.90 -12.01
N ASP A 51 -13.54 -22.00 -11.36
CA ASP A 51 -14.32 -23.23 -11.21
C ASP A 51 -14.90 -23.38 -9.79
N ALA A 52 -14.80 -22.34 -8.96
CA ALA A 52 -15.29 -22.40 -7.59
C ALA A 52 -16.81 -22.36 -7.53
N ASP A 53 -17.38 -23.24 -6.68
CA ASP A 53 -18.77 -23.12 -6.27
C ASP A 53 -19.01 -21.80 -5.51
N PRO A 54 -20.28 -21.28 -5.51
CA PRO A 54 -20.63 -20.14 -4.68
C PRO A 54 -20.24 -20.34 -3.21
N GLN A 55 -19.48 -19.39 -2.65
CA GLN A 55 -18.90 -19.52 -1.32
C GLN A 55 -19.07 -18.22 -0.51
N PRO A 56 -19.15 -18.33 0.83
CA PRO A 56 -19.10 -17.14 1.68
C PRO A 56 -17.71 -16.51 1.64
N VAL A 57 -17.68 -15.19 1.85
CA VAL A 57 -16.44 -14.42 2.04
C VAL A 57 -16.46 -13.81 3.43
N TYR A 58 -15.36 -14.01 4.17
CA TYR A 58 -15.27 -13.46 5.53
C TYR A 58 -15.39 -11.94 5.54
N GLY A 59 -16.19 -11.42 6.47
CA GLY A 59 -16.37 -9.99 6.72
C GLY A 59 -17.44 -9.32 5.86
N ILE A 60 -18.11 -10.04 4.95
CA ILE A 60 -19.16 -9.47 4.11
C ILE A 60 -20.27 -10.49 3.85
N PRO A 61 -21.57 -10.08 3.82
CA PRO A 61 -22.66 -11.00 3.57
C PRO A 61 -22.73 -11.48 2.10
N GLY A 62 -23.56 -12.49 1.90
CA GLY A 62 -23.81 -13.09 0.60
C GLY A 62 -22.89 -14.25 0.24
N THR A 63 -23.19 -14.92 -0.87
CA THR A 63 -22.35 -15.93 -1.48
C THR A 63 -21.77 -15.43 -2.79
N TRP A 64 -20.48 -15.67 -2.96
CA TRP A 64 -19.68 -15.11 -4.04
C TRP A 64 -19.20 -16.20 -4.97
N SER A 65 -19.25 -15.97 -6.26
CA SER A 65 -18.82 -16.91 -7.29
C SER A 65 -18.15 -16.19 -8.47
N PRO A 66 -17.36 -16.93 -9.28
CA PRO A 66 -16.80 -16.36 -10.49
C PRO A 66 -17.90 -16.01 -11.50
N LEU A 67 -17.56 -15.14 -12.44
CA LEU A 67 -18.33 -14.92 -13.66
C LEU A 67 -17.82 -15.82 -14.79
N GLU A 68 -18.48 -15.80 -15.93
CA GLU A 68 -18.02 -16.49 -17.13
C GLU A 68 -16.60 -16.02 -17.53
N PRO A 69 -15.75 -16.90 -18.06
CA PRO A 69 -14.41 -16.54 -18.50
C PRO A 69 -14.39 -15.31 -19.42
N GLY A 70 -13.51 -14.36 -19.11
CA GLY A 70 -13.38 -13.11 -19.86
C GLY A 70 -14.34 -11.99 -19.44
N VAL A 71 -15.22 -12.24 -18.45
CA VAL A 71 -16.05 -11.19 -17.84
C VAL A 71 -15.39 -10.70 -16.56
N SER A 72 -15.15 -9.37 -16.48
CA SER A 72 -14.51 -8.76 -15.32
C SER A 72 -15.40 -8.82 -14.08
N GLY A 73 -14.84 -9.33 -12.97
CA GLY A 73 -15.45 -9.27 -11.66
C GLY A 73 -15.97 -10.59 -11.10
N LEU A 74 -16.89 -10.47 -10.15
CA LEU A 74 -17.52 -11.58 -9.44
C LEU A 74 -19.05 -11.43 -9.44
N ARG A 75 -19.75 -12.53 -9.22
CA ARG A 75 -21.18 -12.55 -8.92
C ARG A 75 -21.37 -12.63 -7.42
N VAL A 76 -22.35 -11.87 -6.91
CA VAL A 76 -22.84 -12.04 -5.54
C VAL A 76 -24.30 -12.41 -5.56
N ARG A 77 -24.72 -13.32 -4.65
CA ARG A 77 -26.09 -13.60 -4.32
C ARG A 77 -26.33 -13.25 -2.85
N ALA A 78 -27.31 -12.40 -2.58
CA ALA A 78 -27.68 -11.97 -1.26
C ALA A 78 -29.19 -11.71 -1.19
N SER A 79 -29.75 -11.69 0.01
CA SER A 79 -31.13 -11.28 0.26
C SER A 79 -31.20 -9.79 0.60
N ALA A 80 -32.37 -9.17 0.50
CA ALA A 80 -32.57 -7.80 0.92
C ALA A 80 -32.23 -7.56 2.40
N ASP A 81 -32.44 -8.58 3.26
CA ASP A 81 -32.15 -8.53 4.70
C ASP A 81 -30.64 -8.47 5.00
N ASP A 82 -29.80 -8.90 4.07
CA ASP A 82 -28.34 -8.79 4.19
C ASP A 82 -27.84 -7.34 4.09
N GLY A 83 -28.65 -6.41 3.61
CA GLY A 83 -28.33 -4.98 3.49
C GLY A 83 -27.26 -4.65 2.45
N LEU A 84 -26.76 -5.65 1.71
CA LEU A 84 -25.68 -5.48 0.75
C LEU A 84 -26.10 -4.59 -0.42
N ARG A 85 -25.27 -3.61 -0.78
CA ARG A 85 -25.47 -2.73 -1.91
C ARG A 85 -24.32 -2.82 -2.89
N VAL A 86 -24.64 -2.93 -4.18
CA VAL A 86 -23.70 -2.82 -5.30
C VAL A 86 -24.04 -1.57 -6.09
N ASP A 87 -23.09 -0.67 -6.24
CA ASP A 87 -23.27 0.64 -6.91
C ASP A 87 -24.49 1.43 -6.34
N GLY A 88 -24.73 1.31 -5.02
CA GLY A 88 -25.83 1.95 -4.31
C GLY A 88 -27.17 1.21 -4.38
N VAL A 89 -27.30 0.17 -5.23
CA VAL A 89 -28.53 -0.64 -5.37
C VAL A 89 -28.51 -1.80 -4.37
N LEU A 90 -29.59 -1.95 -3.60
CA LEU A 90 -29.77 -3.08 -2.67
C LEU A 90 -29.83 -4.38 -3.49
N VAL A 91 -29.06 -5.38 -3.07
CA VAL A 91 -29.08 -6.71 -3.69
C VAL A 91 -30.22 -7.53 -3.06
N ASP A 92 -31.12 -8.03 -3.91
CA ASP A 92 -32.14 -9.01 -3.56
C ASP A 92 -32.17 -10.06 -4.68
N GLY A 93 -31.45 -11.16 -4.48
CA GLY A 93 -31.13 -12.15 -5.52
C GLY A 93 -29.67 -12.06 -5.95
N GLU A 94 -29.42 -11.77 -7.24
CA GLU A 94 -28.06 -11.76 -7.81
C GLU A 94 -27.66 -10.38 -8.31
N ALA A 95 -26.37 -10.06 -8.16
CA ALA A 95 -25.73 -8.88 -8.75
C ALA A 95 -24.35 -9.20 -9.29
N VAL A 96 -23.91 -8.45 -10.32
CA VAL A 96 -22.54 -8.47 -10.84
C VAL A 96 -21.74 -7.34 -10.19
N VAL A 97 -20.57 -7.68 -9.65
CA VAL A 97 -19.60 -6.75 -9.05
C VAL A 97 -18.39 -6.69 -9.97
N ARG A 98 -18.30 -5.62 -10.77
CA ARG A 98 -17.20 -5.42 -11.73
C ARG A 98 -15.88 -5.20 -11.01
N GLY A 99 -14.80 -5.81 -11.54
CA GLY A 99 -13.46 -5.70 -11.02
C GLY A 99 -12.79 -4.34 -11.28
N ARG A 100 -11.66 -4.10 -10.64
CA ARG A 100 -10.84 -2.89 -10.81
C ARG A 100 -10.20 -2.76 -12.20
N ASP A 101 -10.20 -3.83 -12.98
CA ASP A 101 -9.80 -3.88 -14.40
C ASP A 101 -10.91 -3.41 -15.36
N ASP A 102 -12.17 -3.29 -14.88
CA ASP A 102 -13.26 -2.70 -15.67
C ASP A 102 -13.14 -1.16 -15.70
N PRO A 103 -13.46 -0.49 -16.83
CA PRO A 103 -13.48 0.99 -16.90
C PRO A 103 -14.41 1.65 -15.88
N ARG A 104 -15.41 0.93 -15.37
CA ARG A 104 -16.34 1.37 -14.34
C ARG A 104 -16.47 0.31 -13.25
N PRO A 105 -15.45 0.18 -12.37
CA PRO A 105 -15.45 -0.81 -11.30
C PRO A 105 -16.60 -0.56 -10.34
N SER A 106 -17.18 -1.63 -9.81
CA SER A 106 -18.28 -1.52 -8.84
C SER A 106 -17.77 -1.17 -7.45
N SER A 107 -18.58 -0.44 -6.70
CA SER A 107 -18.47 -0.27 -5.26
C SER A 107 -19.42 -1.21 -4.53
N VAL A 108 -18.99 -1.79 -3.44
CA VAL A 108 -19.81 -2.66 -2.58
C VAL A 108 -19.82 -2.08 -1.17
N VAL A 109 -21.03 -1.95 -0.60
CA VAL A 109 -21.25 -1.47 0.77
C VAL A 109 -22.19 -2.45 1.48
N ALA A 110 -21.75 -2.99 2.61
CA ALA A 110 -22.54 -3.89 3.43
C ALA A 110 -23.08 -3.22 4.70
N SER A 111 -22.39 -2.18 5.19
CA SER A 111 -22.82 -1.38 6.33
C SER A 111 -22.14 0.00 6.29
N ASP A 112 -22.38 0.83 7.31
CA ASP A 112 -21.71 2.13 7.46
C ASP A 112 -20.18 1.98 7.63
N THR A 113 -19.69 0.82 8.03
CA THR A 113 -18.26 0.56 8.29
C THR A 113 -17.64 -0.46 7.34
N VAL A 114 -18.45 -1.32 6.71
CA VAL A 114 -17.96 -2.40 5.86
C VAL A 114 -18.18 -2.09 4.39
N SER A 115 -17.08 -2.08 3.64
CA SER A 115 -17.06 -1.91 2.19
C SER A 115 -16.16 -2.96 1.51
N ALA A 116 -16.36 -3.17 0.22
CA ALA A 116 -15.53 -4.08 -0.55
C ALA A 116 -15.38 -3.62 -2.00
N PHE A 117 -14.38 -4.17 -2.68
CA PHE A 117 -14.27 -4.14 -4.14
C PHE A 117 -13.53 -5.38 -4.66
N VAL A 118 -13.70 -5.66 -5.94
CA VAL A 118 -13.06 -6.78 -6.62
C VAL A 118 -11.76 -6.31 -7.26
N ILE A 119 -10.68 -7.04 -7.01
CA ILE A 119 -9.39 -6.88 -7.69
C ILE A 119 -9.17 -8.02 -8.68
N ALA A 120 -8.40 -7.76 -9.73
CA ALA A 120 -7.97 -8.76 -10.70
C ALA A 120 -6.48 -9.09 -10.55
N SER A 121 -6.10 -10.34 -10.83
CA SER A 121 -4.71 -10.71 -11.08
C SER A 121 -4.36 -10.51 -12.55
N GLU A 122 -3.06 -10.54 -12.87
CA GLU A 122 -2.57 -10.49 -14.25
C GLU A 122 -3.01 -11.73 -15.06
N GLU A 123 -3.27 -12.86 -14.40
CA GLU A 123 -3.78 -14.10 -15.01
C GLU A 123 -5.33 -14.13 -15.15
N GLY A 124 -6.01 -13.03 -14.77
CA GLY A 124 -7.47 -12.91 -14.90
C GLY A 124 -8.26 -13.58 -13.77
N ALA A 125 -7.63 -13.97 -12.67
CA ALA A 125 -8.35 -14.37 -11.46
C ALA A 125 -8.84 -13.14 -10.69
N TYR A 126 -9.93 -13.29 -9.93
CA TYR A 126 -10.55 -12.22 -9.18
C TYR A 126 -10.56 -12.51 -7.68
N ALA A 127 -10.33 -11.48 -6.87
CA ALA A 127 -10.47 -11.55 -5.42
C ALA A 127 -11.38 -10.44 -4.92
N LEU A 128 -12.11 -10.75 -3.85
CA LEU A 128 -12.83 -9.73 -3.09
C LEU A 128 -11.93 -9.24 -1.96
N ARG A 129 -11.71 -7.92 -1.91
CA ARG A 129 -11.11 -7.21 -0.76
C ARG A 129 -12.20 -6.59 0.07
N VAL A 130 -12.15 -6.86 1.38
CA VAL A 130 -13.13 -6.39 2.36
C VAL A 130 -12.43 -5.50 3.37
N TRP A 131 -12.97 -4.30 3.57
CA TRP A 131 -12.54 -3.33 4.57
C TRP A 131 -13.61 -3.16 5.63
N ASP A 132 -13.17 -3.09 6.88
CA ASP A 132 -13.98 -2.66 8.02
C ASP A 132 -13.32 -1.47 8.71
N ALA A 133 -13.95 -0.31 8.63
CA ALA A 133 -13.50 0.92 9.28
C ALA A 133 -13.47 0.82 10.82
N GLN A 134 -14.02 -0.25 11.39
CA GLN A 134 -13.98 -0.59 12.81
C GLN A 134 -13.23 -1.90 13.08
N SER A 135 -12.26 -2.27 12.22
CA SER A 135 -11.44 -3.45 12.42
C SER A 135 -10.75 -3.46 13.80
N GLU A 136 -10.43 -4.65 14.30
CA GLU A 136 -9.65 -4.81 15.52
C GLU A 136 -8.31 -4.08 15.42
N ALA A 137 -7.63 -4.20 14.28
CA ALA A 137 -6.36 -3.53 14.03
C ALA A 137 -6.46 -1.99 14.17
N ILE A 138 -7.55 -1.36 13.67
CA ILE A 138 -7.77 0.09 13.88
C ILE A 138 -8.00 0.41 15.37
N ARG A 139 -8.77 -0.43 16.07
CA ARG A 139 -9.05 -0.20 17.50
C ARG A 139 -7.79 -0.32 18.36
N ASP A 140 -6.88 -1.22 17.99
CA ASP A 140 -5.67 -1.49 18.75
C ASP A 140 -4.47 -0.66 18.32
N PHE A 141 -4.54 0.03 17.19
CA PHE A 141 -3.46 0.86 16.65
C PHE A 141 -3.03 1.95 17.61
N GLY A 142 -1.74 1.95 17.98
CA GLY A 142 -1.08 2.92 18.85
C GLY A 142 -0.20 3.92 18.11
N GLY A 143 0.26 3.60 16.91
CA GLY A 143 1.13 4.46 16.12
C GLY A 143 2.09 3.70 15.21
N ILE A 144 2.90 4.45 14.46
CA ILE A 144 3.99 3.92 13.66
C ILE A 144 5.31 4.35 14.30
N ASP A 145 6.10 3.38 14.81
CA ASP A 145 7.45 3.67 15.31
C ASP A 145 8.39 4.04 14.16
N ALA A 146 9.30 4.98 14.40
CA ALA A 146 10.20 5.48 13.39
C ALA A 146 11.52 5.97 13.99
N PHE A 147 12.60 5.88 13.21
CA PHE A 147 13.88 6.49 13.56
C PHE A 147 13.79 8.03 13.60
N PRO A 148 14.64 8.71 14.40
CA PRO A 148 14.80 10.16 14.28
C PRO A 148 15.20 10.57 12.86
N TYR A 149 15.04 11.87 12.54
CA TYR A 149 15.57 12.41 11.28
C TYR A 149 17.11 12.27 11.27
N SER A 150 17.63 11.82 10.14
CA SER A 150 19.07 11.71 9.90
C SER A 150 19.41 12.27 8.52
N GLU A 151 20.22 13.35 8.48
CA GLU A 151 20.72 13.93 7.25
C GLU A 151 21.64 12.97 6.47
N GLU A 152 22.32 12.08 7.18
CA GLU A 152 23.18 11.05 6.61
C GLU A 152 22.44 10.12 5.64
N TRP A 153 21.12 9.94 5.86
CA TRP A 153 20.25 9.08 5.05
C TRP A 153 19.43 9.86 4.00
N VAL A 154 19.86 11.07 3.67
CA VAL A 154 19.45 11.79 2.47
C VAL A 154 20.55 11.64 1.43
N VAL A 155 20.37 10.74 0.47
CA VAL A 155 21.42 10.33 -0.48
C VAL A 155 21.06 10.86 -1.87
N GLU A 156 21.96 11.64 -2.46
CA GLU A 156 21.90 11.97 -3.88
C GLU A 156 22.47 10.81 -4.70
N ALA A 157 21.73 10.39 -5.72
CA ALA A 157 22.08 9.28 -6.59
C ALA A 157 21.90 9.68 -8.07
N ASP A 158 22.52 8.94 -8.96
CA ASP A 158 22.33 9.06 -10.40
C ASP A 158 21.18 8.16 -10.85
N PHE A 159 20.35 8.66 -11.76
CA PHE A 159 19.32 7.88 -12.45
C PHE A 159 19.64 7.77 -13.92
N THR A 160 19.99 6.55 -14.36
CA THR A 160 20.28 6.24 -15.78
C THR A 160 19.05 5.59 -16.39
N PRO A 161 18.31 6.27 -17.28
CA PRO A 161 17.15 5.70 -17.96
C PRO A 161 17.52 4.50 -18.82
N ILE A 162 16.65 3.48 -18.85
CA ILE A 162 16.72 2.34 -19.76
C ILE A 162 15.64 2.53 -20.82
N GLU A 163 16.04 2.60 -22.10
CA GLU A 163 15.10 2.75 -23.21
C GLU A 163 14.10 1.58 -23.25
N GLY A 164 12.80 1.90 -23.23
CA GLY A 164 11.72 0.91 -23.11
C GLY A 164 11.58 0.27 -21.73
N GLY A 165 12.49 0.53 -20.80
CA GLY A 165 12.58 -0.13 -19.50
C GLY A 165 13.09 -1.57 -19.61
N ARG A 166 13.38 -2.17 -18.45
CA ARG A 166 13.78 -3.58 -18.31
C ARG A 166 12.73 -4.33 -17.49
N ALA A 167 12.18 -5.42 -18.04
CA ALA A 167 11.36 -6.33 -17.26
C ALA A 167 12.22 -7.01 -16.19
N MET A 168 11.73 -7.01 -14.95
CA MET A 168 12.41 -7.62 -13.81
C MET A 168 11.38 -8.30 -12.93
N GLY A 169 11.63 -9.58 -12.58
CA GLY A 169 10.77 -10.34 -11.69
C GLY A 169 10.89 -9.87 -10.25
N PHE A 170 9.75 -9.53 -9.64
CA PHE A 170 9.63 -9.29 -8.21
C PHE A 170 8.80 -10.39 -7.57
N GLU A 171 9.38 -11.07 -6.60
CA GLU A 171 8.67 -12.00 -5.74
C GLU A 171 7.72 -11.21 -4.84
N HIS A 172 6.56 -11.76 -4.51
CA HIS A 172 5.66 -11.19 -3.51
C HIS A 172 5.56 -12.15 -2.31
N LEU A 173 5.21 -11.59 -1.17
CA LEU A 173 5.26 -12.26 0.13
C LEU A 173 4.52 -13.61 0.18
N LYS A 174 3.46 -13.79 -0.64
CA LYS A 174 2.59 -14.97 -0.65
C LYS A 174 2.67 -15.79 -1.95
N ASP A 175 3.64 -15.52 -2.80
CA ASP A 175 3.72 -16.16 -4.12
C ASP A 175 4.67 -17.37 -4.14
N ASP A 176 5.13 -17.85 -2.96
CA ASP A 176 5.98 -19.05 -2.77
C ASP A 176 7.18 -19.11 -3.73
N GLY A 177 7.84 -17.98 -3.95
CA GLY A 177 9.00 -17.84 -4.84
C GLY A 177 8.65 -17.53 -6.30
N ALA A 178 7.38 -17.53 -6.68
CA ALA A 178 6.98 -17.05 -8.01
C ALA A 178 7.19 -15.53 -8.12
N THR A 179 7.59 -15.07 -9.30
CA THR A 179 7.84 -13.64 -9.56
C THR A 179 6.84 -13.06 -10.53
N LYS A 180 6.51 -11.79 -10.34
CA LYS A 180 5.73 -10.97 -11.28
C LYS A 180 6.63 -9.95 -11.92
N ASP A 181 6.60 -9.86 -13.24
CA ASP A 181 7.42 -8.92 -13.97
C ASP A 181 6.92 -7.48 -13.78
N LYS A 182 7.85 -6.61 -13.38
CA LYS A 182 7.64 -5.16 -13.33
C LYS A 182 8.62 -4.47 -14.25
N ILE A 183 8.18 -3.35 -14.84
CA ILE A 183 9.07 -2.56 -15.68
C ILE A 183 9.90 -1.62 -14.81
N VAL A 184 11.20 -1.83 -14.81
CA VAL A 184 12.22 -0.98 -14.20
C VAL A 184 12.67 0.02 -15.27
N PRO A 185 12.34 1.32 -15.14
CA PRO A 185 12.57 2.30 -16.21
C PRO A 185 13.98 2.87 -16.25
N GLY A 186 14.81 2.55 -15.26
CA GLY A 186 16.18 3.03 -15.15
C GLY A 186 16.90 2.41 -13.98
N GLU A 187 18.20 2.64 -13.90
CA GLU A 187 19.06 2.20 -12.82
C GLU A 187 19.39 3.36 -11.89
N ILE A 188 19.34 3.13 -10.59
CA ILE A 188 19.67 4.11 -9.56
C ILE A 188 21.03 3.71 -8.99
N THR A 189 22.05 4.56 -9.16
CA THR A 189 23.40 4.26 -8.71
C THR A 189 23.95 5.35 -7.80
N PHE A 190 24.67 4.96 -6.75
CA PHE A 190 25.41 5.85 -5.86
C PHE A 190 26.51 5.09 -5.13
N THR A 191 27.48 5.84 -4.60
CA THR A 191 28.50 5.30 -3.70
C THR A 191 28.30 5.88 -2.31
N LYS A 192 28.24 5.02 -1.28
CA LYS A 192 28.19 5.45 0.12
C LYS A 192 29.20 4.64 0.93
N ASP A 193 30.02 5.32 1.70
CA ASP A 193 31.07 4.73 2.56
C ASP A 193 32.01 3.77 1.81
N GLY A 194 32.30 4.10 0.54
CA GLY A 194 33.18 3.30 -0.34
C GLY A 194 32.52 2.04 -0.92
N VAL A 195 31.20 1.88 -0.76
CA VAL A 195 30.40 0.81 -1.37
C VAL A 195 29.57 1.37 -2.51
N ASP A 196 29.64 0.73 -3.66
CA ASP A 196 28.83 1.06 -4.83
C ASP A 196 27.48 0.30 -4.77
N TYR A 197 26.39 1.05 -4.95
CA TYR A 197 25.03 0.52 -4.97
C TYR A 197 24.41 0.71 -6.35
N SER A 198 23.67 -0.30 -6.79
CA SER A 198 22.83 -0.25 -8.00
C SER A 198 21.48 -0.81 -7.66
N LEU A 199 20.46 0.06 -7.64
CA LEU A 199 19.13 -0.26 -7.16
C LEU A 199 18.12 -0.31 -8.31
N ALA A 200 17.11 -1.16 -8.17
CA ALA A 200 15.97 -1.23 -9.06
C ALA A 200 14.72 -0.67 -8.38
N ALA A 201 14.05 0.27 -9.04
CA ALA A 201 12.72 0.73 -8.67
C ALA A 201 11.78 0.59 -9.85
N PHE A 202 10.55 0.19 -9.62
CA PHE A 202 9.55 0.05 -10.67
C PHE A 202 8.52 1.18 -10.62
N ARG A 203 7.86 1.42 -11.75
CA ARG A 203 6.90 2.51 -11.87
C ARG A 203 5.64 2.24 -11.03
N GLU A 204 5.31 3.22 -10.18
CA GLU A 204 4.10 3.26 -9.39
C GLU A 204 3.42 4.63 -9.61
N GLY A 205 2.39 4.67 -10.43
CA GLY A 205 1.76 5.91 -10.85
C GLY A 205 2.74 6.85 -11.56
N ARG A 206 2.98 8.04 -10.97
CA ARG A 206 3.90 9.06 -11.51
C ARG A 206 5.32 8.98 -10.92
N ALA A 207 5.52 8.14 -9.93
CA ALA A 207 6.78 7.98 -9.22
C ALA A 207 7.35 6.57 -9.45
N LEU A 208 8.47 6.28 -8.81
CA LEU A 208 9.07 4.97 -8.74
C LEU A 208 8.95 4.44 -7.32
N LEU A 209 8.61 3.17 -7.18
CA LEU A 209 8.63 2.47 -5.91
C LEU A 209 9.94 1.69 -5.79
N LEU A 210 10.76 2.10 -4.83
CA LEU A 210 11.93 1.37 -4.36
C LEU A 210 11.50 0.48 -3.18
N VAL A 211 11.61 -0.82 -3.38
CA VAL A 211 11.40 -1.85 -2.34
C VAL A 211 12.77 -2.29 -1.87
N PHE A 212 13.08 -2.16 -0.58
CA PHE A 212 14.39 -2.47 -0.04
C PHE A 212 14.34 -3.13 1.33
N SER A 213 15.40 -3.83 1.69
CA SER A 213 15.67 -4.30 3.04
C SER A 213 17.13 -3.96 3.41
N ASP A 214 17.42 -3.96 4.68
CA ASP A 214 18.73 -3.62 5.22
C ASP A 214 19.01 -4.41 6.51
N ALA A 215 20.14 -4.19 7.17
CA ALA A 215 20.52 -4.93 8.37
C ALA A 215 19.59 -4.69 9.58
N THR A 216 18.67 -3.72 9.53
CA THR A 216 17.65 -3.55 10.57
C THR A 216 16.40 -4.42 10.35
N SER A 217 16.21 -4.96 9.13
CA SER A 217 15.02 -5.72 8.75
C SER A 217 14.94 -7.07 9.47
N GLY A 218 13.86 -7.27 10.23
CA GLY A 218 13.70 -8.45 11.10
C GLY A 218 14.35 -8.36 12.46
N GLU A 219 15.15 -7.31 12.70
CA GLU A 219 15.79 -7.03 13.99
C GLU A 219 15.07 -5.88 14.72
N SER A 220 15.19 -4.66 14.21
CA SER A 220 14.57 -3.46 14.79
C SER A 220 13.50 -2.83 13.89
N THR A 221 13.36 -3.31 12.65
CA THR A 221 12.32 -2.90 11.71
C THR A 221 11.59 -4.11 11.16
N TYR A 222 10.44 -3.87 10.51
CA TYR A 222 9.61 -4.91 9.89
C TYR A 222 10.40 -5.81 8.94
N GLY A 223 10.26 -7.14 9.10
CA GLY A 223 11.13 -8.14 8.48
C GLY A 223 11.06 -8.23 6.95
N VAL A 224 9.94 -7.83 6.33
CA VAL A 224 9.80 -7.84 4.86
C VAL A 224 10.61 -6.71 4.20
N GLY A 225 11.02 -5.70 4.97
CA GLY A 225 11.67 -4.49 4.49
C GLY A 225 10.73 -3.30 4.42
N ARG A 226 11.14 -2.28 3.67
CA ARG A 226 10.48 -0.98 3.60
C ARG A 226 10.36 -0.49 2.16
N PHE A 227 9.48 0.46 1.95
CA PHE A 227 9.22 1.10 0.67
C PHE A 227 9.70 2.55 0.69
N LEU A 228 10.16 3.04 -0.45
CA LEU A 228 10.48 4.45 -0.65
C LEU A 228 9.95 4.89 -2.01
N MET A 229 9.12 5.94 -2.01
CA MET A 229 8.67 6.58 -3.25
C MET A 229 9.69 7.63 -3.66
N VAL A 230 10.19 7.51 -4.88
CA VAL A 230 11.21 8.41 -5.46
C VAL A 230 10.81 8.87 -6.85
N ALA A 231 11.36 9.99 -7.28
CA ALA A 231 11.16 10.50 -8.63
C ALA A 231 12.46 11.10 -9.16
N PRO A 232 12.93 10.69 -10.36
CA PRO A 232 14.11 11.29 -10.95
C PRO A 232 13.84 12.76 -11.37
N SER A 233 14.86 13.57 -11.20
CA SER A 233 14.90 14.93 -11.68
C SER A 233 15.23 14.98 -13.18
N PRO A 234 14.89 16.07 -13.90
CA PRO A 234 15.19 16.18 -15.34
C PRO A 234 16.67 16.16 -15.71
N ASP A 235 17.55 16.46 -14.74
CA ASP A 235 19.01 16.47 -14.91
C ASP A 235 19.65 15.07 -14.73
N GLY A 236 18.85 14.04 -14.46
CA GLY A 236 19.32 12.68 -14.23
C GLY A 236 19.72 12.37 -12.80
N THR A 237 19.49 13.29 -11.86
CA THR A 237 19.67 13.01 -10.42
C THR A 237 18.40 12.43 -9.80
N ILE A 238 18.55 11.76 -8.66
CA ILE A 238 17.45 11.25 -7.86
C ILE A 238 17.82 11.29 -6.38
N THR A 239 17.00 11.92 -5.56
CA THR A 239 17.21 11.98 -4.11
C THR A 239 16.55 10.77 -3.45
N LEU A 240 17.31 9.99 -2.72
CA LEU A 240 16.87 8.89 -1.86
C LEU A 240 16.81 9.37 -0.40
N ASP A 241 15.71 10.00 -0.02
CA ASP A 241 15.46 10.42 1.38
C ASP A 241 14.90 9.23 2.16
N PHE A 242 15.77 8.39 2.73
CA PHE A 242 15.36 7.23 3.52
C PHE A 242 14.63 7.61 4.82
N ASN A 243 14.67 8.87 5.29
CA ASN A 243 13.82 9.31 6.38
C ASN A 243 12.33 9.18 6.06
N ARG A 244 11.98 9.18 4.78
CA ARG A 244 10.63 8.99 4.25
C ARG A 244 10.32 7.54 3.89
N ALA A 245 11.24 6.62 4.17
CA ALA A 245 10.97 5.19 4.01
C ALA A 245 9.82 4.77 4.92
N TYR A 246 8.90 3.99 4.37
CA TYR A 246 7.66 3.63 5.04
C TYR A 246 7.39 2.13 4.99
N LEU A 247 6.58 1.67 5.94
CA LEU A 247 6.18 0.27 6.05
C LEU A 247 5.25 -0.12 4.89
N PRO A 248 5.48 -1.29 4.26
CA PRO A 248 4.60 -1.81 3.24
C PRO A 248 3.21 -2.14 3.83
N PRO A 249 2.15 -2.17 2.99
CA PRO A 249 0.79 -2.49 3.45
C PRO A 249 0.67 -3.79 4.27
N CYS A 250 1.50 -4.81 3.96
CA CYS A 250 1.50 -6.09 4.68
C CYS A 250 1.99 -6.00 6.14
N ALA A 251 2.63 -4.89 6.54
CA ALA A 251 2.95 -4.61 7.93
C ALA A 251 1.71 -4.20 8.76
N PHE A 252 0.62 -3.82 8.10
CA PHE A 252 -0.63 -3.37 8.74
C PHE A 252 -1.75 -4.41 8.65
N SER A 253 -1.73 -5.27 7.64
CA SER A 253 -2.67 -6.37 7.49
C SER A 253 -2.05 -7.50 6.66
N TYR A 254 -2.12 -8.71 7.17
CA TYR A 254 -1.70 -9.93 6.46
C TYR A 254 -2.50 -10.21 5.18
N ASN A 255 -3.58 -9.44 4.92
CA ASN A 255 -4.39 -9.58 3.71
C ASN A 255 -3.77 -8.91 2.48
N PHE A 256 -2.67 -8.17 2.63
CA PHE A 256 -1.88 -7.67 1.50
C PHE A 256 -0.82 -8.68 1.04
N ASN A 257 -0.53 -8.67 -0.26
CA ASN A 257 0.57 -9.40 -0.88
C ASN A 257 1.56 -8.39 -1.46
N CYS A 258 2.61 -8.06 -0.70
CA CYS A 258 3.56 -7.02 -1.04
C CYS A 258 4.76 -7.57 -1.82
N PRO A 259 5.35 -6.78 -2.74
CA PRO A 259 6.60 -7.15 -3.38
C PRO A 259 7.75 -7.22 -2.35
N MET A 260 8.61 -8.22 -2.53
CA MET A 260 9.80 -8.43 -1.73
C MET A 260 11.00 -7.68 -2.32
N PRO A 261 11.95 -7.23 -1.50
CA PRO A 261 13.17 -6.61 -1.98
C PRO A 261 13.97 -7.54 -2.89
N PRO A 262 14.28 -7.15 -4.13
CA PRO A 262 15.19 -7.91 -4.99
C PRO A 262 16.60 -7.90 -4.40
N LYS A 263 17.44 -8.85 -4.80
CA LYS A 263 18.79 -9.03 -4.21
C LYS A 263 19.62 -7.74 -4.19
N GLN A 264 19.58 -6.97 -5.28
CA GLN A 264 20.33 -5.72 -5.42
C GLN A 264 19.85 -4.58 -4.51
N ASN A 265 18.62 -4.67 -3.99
CA ASN A 265 18.04 -3.70 -3.06
C ASN A 265 18.17 -4.14 -1.59
N ARG A 266 19.03 -5.12 -1.30
CA ARG A 266 19.29 -5.59 0.07
C ARG A 266 20.61 -5.01 0.56
N PHE A 267 20.53 -4.04 1.46
CA PHE A 267 21.70 -3.40 2.05
C PHE A 267 22.27 -4.26 3.16
N ALA A 268 23.59 -4.44 3.17
CA ALA A 268 24.29 -5.13 4.24
C ALA A 268 24.50 -4.26 5.49
N VAL A 269 24.25 -2.96 5.39
CA VAL A 269 24.39 -1.98 6.47
C VAL A 269 23.01 -1.61 7.04
N PRO A 270 22.92 -1.16 8.32
CA PRO A 270 21.67 -0.68 8.88
C PRO A 270 21.32 0.70 8.30
N ILE A 271 20.10 0.87 7.82
CA ILE A 271 19.54 2.17 7.44
C ILE A 271 18.65 2.66 8.58
N GLU A 272 19.26 3.37 9.53
CA GLU A 272 18.57 3.87 10.73
C GLU A 272 17.80 5.17 10.44
N ALA A 273 16.89 5.10 9.46
CA ALA A 273 16.01 6.18 9.03
C ALA A 273 14.66 5.61 8.59
N GLY A 274 13.59 6.40 8.65
CA GLY A 274 12.23 6.01 8.23
C GLY A 274 11.42 5.24 9.27
N GLU A 275 10.30 4.66 8.84
CA GLU A 275 9.38 3.88 9.67
C GLU A 275 10.03 2.54 10.09
N LYS A 276 9.69 2.05 11.30
CA LYS A 276 10.23 0.81 11.88
C LYS A 276 9.19 -0.30 11.96
N ASN A 277 8.17 -0.12 12.82
CA ASN A 277 7.14 -1.10 13.12
C ASN A 277 5.79 -0.45 13.38
N VAL A 278 4.72 -1.21 13.26
CA VAL A 278 3.37 -0.81 13.68
C VAL A 278 3.19 -1.19 15.14
N LEU A 279 2.80 -0.24 15.97
CA LEU A 279 2.62 -0.44 17.40
C LEU A 279 1.13 -0.50 17.78
N ALA A 280 0.83 -1.35 18.74
CA ALA A 280 -0.41 -1.34 19.47
C ALA A 280 -0.41 -0.23 20.55
N LYS A 281 -1.57 0.08 21.12
CA LYS A 281 -1.75 1.12 22.16
C LYS A 281 -0.94 0.89 23.43
N ASP A 282 -0.57 -0.35 23.72
CA ASP A 282 0.27 -0.73 24.86
C ASP A 282 1.77 -0.65 24.52
N GLY A 283 2.13 -0.27 23.30
CA GLY A 283 3.51 -0.13 22.83
C GLY A 283 4.15 -1.43 22.33
N THR A 284 3.42 -2.54 22.33
CA THR A 284 3.88 -3.80 21.71
C THR A 284 3.70 -3.75 20.18
N LEU A 285 4.28 -4.72 19.47
CA LEU A 285 4.05 -4.87 18.03
C LEU A 285 2.58 -5.23 17.78
N LEU A 286 1.96 -4.60 16.78
CA LEU A 286 0.57 -4.88 16.43
C LEU A 286 0.42 -6.26 15.73
N HIS A 287 1.48 -6.76 15.08
CA HIS A 287 1.53 -8.06 14.39
C HIS A 287 2.80 -8.83 14.73
#